data_2c9637e9a616a4d21d287e54bfb56733
#
_entry.id   2c9637e9a616a4d21d287e54bfb56733
#
_cell.length_a   1.000
_cell.length_b   1.000
_cell.length_c   1.000
_cell.angle_alpha   90.00
_cell.angle_beta   90.00
_cell.angle_gamma   90.00
#
_symmetry.space_group_name_H-M   'P 1'
#
loop_
_entity.id
_entity.type
_entity.pdbx_description
1 polymer ?
#
loop_
_entity_poly.entity_id
_entity_poly.type
_entity_poly.pdbx_seq_one_letter_code
_entity_poly.pdbx_strand_id
1 'polypeptide(L)'
;MTAEDSIPAAAARIAAAGESRPRAARDPVNLPMIRTWTEALAVPGMDSAGPDLAPPAMIQVWTMPGLHGVRTDDDPLGQMVQVLDEAGYTSVVATNCDQTYHRYLKLGEQLSVRARLLDVTGPKRTALGEGWFVTTRSTWFSAGEPVAAMDFRILKFRPPAGPVPAAPPPPVMRPLITPDTSFFWEGTAVGELRIQRCKSCGALRHPPGPCCPACGAMNQGYVVAAGTGEVYSYVVHHHPPVPGKRLPMVVALVQLPEGVRMVGEMPGVRPDQVRIGLPVQATFVRVDDDLTLPAWQLSEGTLPELVIDVTPTFVIASALATRDFQDVHHDRDRAVARGAKDIFVNILTTTGLVQRYVSGWAGPGAVVRAVSIRLGVPCHAGETLTLSGQVTAADGDQRVVSVTGRCGLGDHVTATVRIEMPR
;
A
#
# COMPACT_ATOMS: atom_id res chain seq x y z
N MET A 1 -1.27 39.30 -11.70
CA MET A 1 -1.16 37.82 -11.66
C MET A 1 -0.43 37.46 -10.39
N THR A 2 -1.06 36.76 -9.49
CA THR A 2 -0.40 36.25 -8.30
C THR A 2 0.57 35.12 -8.68
N ALA A 3 1.54 34.79 -7.83
CA ALA A 3 2.45 33.66 -8.07
C ALA A 3 1.65 32.33 -8.24
N GLU A 4 0.50 32.21 -7.62
CA GLU A 4 -0.40 31.05 -7.76
C GLU A 4 -1.11 30.98 -9.12
N ASP A 5 -1.46 32.11 -9.72
CA ASP A 5 -2.05 32.17 -11.08
C ASP A 5 -1.04 31.69 -12.15
N SER A 6 0.26 31.69 -11.82
CA SER A 6 1.34 31.26 -12.72
C SER A 6 1.55 29.74 -12.73
N ILE A 7 1.12 29.01 -11.69
CA ILE A 7 1.36 27.55 -11.56
C ILE A 7 0.66 26.75 -12.67
N PRO A 8 -0.66 26.93 -12.94
CA PRO A 8 -1.34 26.22 -14.03
C PRO A 8 -0.75 26.54 -15.41
N ALA A 9 -0.34 27.80 -15.63
CA ALA A 9 0.28 28.19 -16.88
C ALA A 9 1.67 27.56 -17.08
N ALA A 10 2.48 27.48 -16.02
CA ALA A 10 3.77 26.80 -16.03
C ALA A 10 3.58 25.29 -16.26
N ALA A 11 2.61 24.65 -15.59
CA ALA A 11 2.29 23.25 -15.79
C ALA A 11 1.88 22.95 -17.24
N ALA A 12 1.01 23.79 -17.83
CA ALA A 12 0.61 23.64 -19.22
C ALA A 12 1.80 23.77 -20.19
N ARG A 13 2.69 24.74 -19.97
CA ARG A 13 3.92 24.93 -20.77
C ARG A 13 4.86 23.73 -20.66
N ILE A 14 5.10 23.22 -19.45
CA ILE A 14 5.98 22.06 -19.21
C ILE A 14 5.37 20.78 -19.82
N ALA A 15 4.05 20.59 -19.70
CA ALA A 15 3.37 19.46 -20.33
C ALA A 15 3.43 19.52 -21.86
N ALA A 16 3.29 20.73 -22.45
CA ALA A 16 3.39 20.95 -23.90
C ALA A 16 4.81 20.69 -24.43
N ALA A 17 5.85 20.81 -23.62
CA ALA A 17 7.21 20.47 -24.01
C ALA A 17 7.42 18.95 -24.24
N GLY A 18 6.52 18.11 -23.73
CA GLY A 18 6.55 16.67 -23.95
C GLY A 18 7.57 15.93 -23.08
N GLU A 19 8.27 14.96 -23.68
CA GLU A 19 9.30 14.17 -22.98
C GLU A 19 10.63 14.93 -22.93
N SER A 20 11.33 14.77 -21.79
CA SER A 20 12.70 15.26 -21.64
C SER A 20 13.66 14.56 -22.61
N ARG A 21 14.82 15.14 -22.83
CA ARG A 21 15.92 14.45 -23.50
C ARG A 21 16.29 13.17 -22.76
N PRO A 22 16.79 12.14 -23.46
CA PRO A 22 17.22 10.92 -22.81
C PRO A 22 18.41 11.20 -21.88
N ARG A 23 18.27 10.81 -20.60
CA ARG A 23 19.34 10.87 -19.61
C ARG A 23 19.87 9.45 -19.38
N ALA A 24 21.12 9.21 -19.76
CA ALA A 24 21.76 7.92 -19.56
C ALA A 24 21.99 7.63 -18.06
N ALA A 25 21.87 6.36 -17.70
CA ALA A 25 22.40 5.88 -16.41
C ALA A 25 23.91 6.09 -16.38
N ARG A 26 24.43 6.42 -15.21
CA ARG A 26 25.88 6.67 -15.00
C ARG A 26 26.71 5.43 -15.27
N ASP A 27 26.19 4.29 -14.82
CA ASP A 27 26.82 2.99 -14.94
C ASP A 27 25.83 2.00 -15.57
N PRO A 28 26.31 0.94 -16.27
CA PRO A 28 25.44 -0.14 -16.70
C PRO A 28 24.91 -0.91 -15.49
N VAL A 29 23.87 -1.72 -15.72
CA VAL A 29 23.37 -2.68 -14.72
C VAL A 29 24.52 -3.56 -14.25
N ASN A 30 24.80 -3.53 -12.94
CA ASN A 30 26.01 -4.15 -12.39
C ASN A 30 25.74 -4.89 -11.08
N LEU A 31 26.54 -5.92 -10.87
CA LEU A 31 26.40 -6.83 -9.72
C LEU A 31 26.67 -6.15 -8.35
N PRO A 32 27.67 -5.24 -8.21
CA PRO A 32 27.87 -4.55 -6.94
C PRO A 32 26.64 -3.79 -6.45
N MET A 33 25.97 -3.04 -7.31
CA MET A 33 24.74 -2.32 -6.93
C MET A 33 23.59 -3.27 -6.59
N ILE A 34 23.45 -4.36 -7.35
CA ILE A 34 22.43 -5.40 -7.06
C ILE A 34 22.70 -6.00 -5.67
N ARG A 35 23.94 -6.37 -5.37
CA ARG A 35 24.32 -6.92 -4.06
C ARG A 35 24.07 -5.94 -2.92
N THR A 36 24.52 -4.70 -3.06
CA THR A 36 24.30 -3.66 -2.04
C THR A 36 22.80 -3.49 -1.76
N TRP A 37 21.98 -3.44 -2.81
CA TRP A 37 20.53 -3.30 -2.67
C TRP A 37 19.90 -4.55 -2.05
N THR A 38 20.32 -5.74 -2.48
CA THR A 38 19.79 -7.02 -1.96
C THR A 38 20.16 -7.19 -0.50
N GLU A 39 21.40 -6.87 -0.10
CA GLU A 39 21.86 -6.93 1.28
C GLU A 39 21.10 -5.93 2.17
N ALA A 40 20.98 -4.67 1.73
CA ALA A 40 20.29 -3.64 2.50
C ALA A 40 18.79 -3.95 2.73
N LEU A 41 18.14 -4.60 1.76
CA LEU A 41 16.74 -5.01 1.84
C LEU A 41 16.57 -6.48 2.20
N ALA A 42 17.64 -7.19 2.51
CA ALA A 42 17.58 -8.62 2.80
C ALA A 42 16.79 -8.88 4.08
N VAL A 43 15.71 -9.61 3.91
CA VAL A 43 14.97 -10.20 5.01
C VAL A 43 15.28 -11.70 4.96
N PRO A 44 15.62 -12.34 6.11
CA PRO A 44 15.96 -13.77 6.13
C PRO A 44 14.91 -14.63 5.42
N GLY A 45 15.36 -15.50 4.50
CA GLY A 45 14.51 -16.42 3.75
C GLY A 45 13.93 -15.88 2.42
N MET A 46 14.27 -14.67 2.01
CA MET A 46 13.84 -14.10 0.73
C MET A 46 14.99 -13.99 -0.26
N ASP A 47 15.11 -14.93 -1.18
CA ASP A 47 16.07 -14.86 -2.28
C ASP A 47 15.54 -14.03 -3.46
N SER A 48 16.47 -13.30 -4.09
CA SER A 48 16.22 -12.38 -5.20
C SER A 48 15.94 -13.12 -6.53
N ALA A 49 15.54 -12.35 -7.54
CA ALA A 49 15.60 -12.75 -8.95
C ALA A 49 16.96 -13.44 -9.25
N GLY A 50 16.99 -14.36 -10.21
CA GLY A 50 18.17 -15.18 -10.51
C GLY A 50 19.49 -14.39 -10.63
N PRO A 51 20.64 -15.06 -10.61
CA PRO A 51 21.97 -14.45 -10.38
C PRO A 51 22.38 -13.37 -11.41
N ASP A 52 21.77 -13.37 -12.59
CA ASP A 52 22.09 -12.45 -13.69
C ASP A 52 21.03 -11.37 -13.94
N LEU A 53 20.00 -11.28 -13.09
CA LEU A 53 18.90 -10.36 -13.26
C LEU A 53 18.84 -9.33 -12.12
N ALA A 54 18.60 -8.07 -12.48
CA ALA A 54 18.36 -7.05 -11.48
C ALA A 54 16.91 -7.14 -10.94
N PRO A 55 16.71 -7.00 -9.62
CA PRO A 55 15.38 -6.84 -9.03
C PRO A 55 14.60 -5.71 -9.71
N PRO A 56 13.34 -5.92 -10.14
CA PRO A 56 12.62 -4.93 -10.95
C PRO A 56 12.42 -3.60 -10.21
N ALA A 57 12.22 -3.59 -8.90
CA ALA A 57 12.09 -2.35 -8.11
C ALA A 57 13.37 -1.48 -8.10
N MET A 58 14.53 -2.00 -8.55
CA MET A 58 15.74 -1.19 -8.75
C MET A 58 15.68 -0.28 -9.98
N ILE A 59 14.62 -0.32 -10.79
CA ILE A 59 14.58 0.42 -12.06
C ILE A 59 14.95 1.90 -11.91
N GLN A 60 14.43 2.56 -10.88
CA GLN A 60 14.72 3.96 -10.62
C GLN A 60 16.16 4.18 -10.12
N VAL A 61 16.71 3.22 -9.37
CA VAL A 61 18.04 3.32 -8.73
C VAL A 61 19.15 3.53 -9.77
N TRP A 62 19.05 2.91 -10.94
CA TRP A 62 20.05 3.00 -12.01
C TRP A 62 20.23 4.43 -12.54
N THR A 63 19.18 5.24 -12.46
CA THR A 63 19.18 6.60 -12.98
C THR A 63 19.07 7.67 -11.91
N MET A 64 19.17 7.30 -10.62
CA MET A 64 19.25 8.29 -9.55
C MET A 64 20.53 9.15 -9.69
N PRO A 65 20.40 10.46 -9.52
CA PRO A 65 21.51 11.40 -9.80
C PRO A 65 22.70 11.26 -8.84
N GLY A 66 22.50 10.63 -7.67
CA GLY A 66 23.50 10.52 -6.62
C GLY A 66 23.58 11.79 -5.75
N LEU A 67 24.56 11.79 -4.80
CA LEU A 67 24.67 12.83 -3.76
C LEU A 67 24.86 14.24 -4.33
N HIS A 68 25.63 14.39 -5.40
CA HIS A 68 25.94 15.67 -6.03
C HIS A 68 25.38 15.80 -7.44
N GLY A 69 24.40 14.94 -7.77
CA GLY A 69 23.79 14.96 -9.09
C GLY A 69 22.85 16.15 -9.26
N VAL A 70 22.93 16.78 -10.43
CA VAL A 70 22.06 17.89 -10.83
C VAL A 70 20.99 17.37 -11.77
N ARG A 71 19.75 17.83 -11.59
CA ARG A 71 18.68 17.59 -12.55
C ARG A 71 18.96 18.35 -13.83
N THR A 72 18.57 17.79 -14.97
CA THR A 72 18.68 18.49 -16.26
C THR A 72 17.63 19.60 -16.34
N ASP A 73 17.91 20.64 -17.13
CA ASP A 73 17.03 21.81 -17.28
C ASP A 73 15.65 21.44 -17.83
N ASP A 74 15.56 20.34 -18.56
CA ASP A 74 14.35 19.81 -19.16
C ASP A 74 13.68 18.72 -18.32
N ASP A 75 14.12 18.47 -17.07
CA ASP A 75 13.45 17.55 -16.14
C ASP A 75 12.12 18.16 -15.69
N PRO A 76 10.96 17.59 -16.11
CA PRO A 76 9.65 18.20 -15.84
C PRO A 76 9.31 18.25 -14.33
N LEU A 77 9.80 17.27 -13.54
CA LEU A 77 9.62 17.31 -12.10
C LEU A 77 10.46 18.42 -11.46
N GLY A 78 11.72 18.58 -11.90
CA GLY A 78 12.60 19.66 -11.44
C GLY A 78 12.02 21.04 -11.74
N GLN A 79 11.53 21.25 -12.96
CA GLN A 79 10.90 22.51 -13.36
C GLN A 79 9.64 22.82 -12.51
N MET A 80 8.77 21.83 -12.26
CA MET A 80 7.58 22.03 -11.42
C MET A 80 7.93 22.27 -9.96
N VAL A 81 8.93 21.56 -9.43
CA VAL A 81 9.43 21.79 -8.05
C VAL A 81 9.90 23.22 -7.91
N GLN A 82 10.70 23.74 -8.85
CA GLN A 82 11.18 25.12 -8.82
C GLN A 82 10.04 26.14 -8.83
N VAL A 83 9.06 25.99 -9.74
CA VAL A 83 7.87 26.87 -9.81
C VAL A 83 7.11 26.90 -8.50
N LEU A 84 6.95 25.73 -7.86
CA LEU A 84 6.24 25.61 -6.59
C LEU A 84 7.05 26.16 -5.40
N ASP A 85 8.38 25.99 -5.41
CA ASP A 85 9.27 26.59 -4.41
C ASP A 85 9.23 28.13 -4.46
N GLU A 86 9.28 28.71 -5.66
CA GLU A 86 9.16 30.15 -5.89
C GLU A 86 7.78 30.68 -5.45
N ALA A 87 6.72 29.85 -5.57
CA ALA A 87 5.39 30.17 -5.06
C ALA A 87 5.24 29.92 -3.54
N GLY A 88 6.28 29.48 -2.84
CA GLY A 88 6.31 29.26 -1.38
C GLY A 88 5.86 27.89 -0.89
N TYR A 89 5.68 26.89 -1.79
CA TYR A 89 5.39 25.51 -1.44
C TYR A 89 6.70 24.72 -1.32
N THR A 90 7.47 24.96 -0.24
CA THR A 90 8.85 24.49 -0.11
C THR A 90 9.03 23.08 0.43
N SER A 91 8.02 22.53 1.12
CA SER A 91 8.07 21.17 1.63
C SER A 91 7.64 20.16 0.55
N VAL A 92 8.19 18.95 0.60
CA VAL A 92 7.91 17.89 -0.36
C VAL A 92 7.79 16.53 0.32
N VAL A 93 6.84 15.72 -0.15
CA VAL A 93 6.70 14.31 0.22
C VAL A 93 6.26 13.50 -0.99
N ALA A 94 6.83 12.30 -1.16
CA ALA A 94 6.34 11.32 -2.13
C ALA A 94 5.03 10.69 -1.61
N THR A 95 4.05 10.52 -2.50
CA THR A 95 2.74 9.97 -2.13
C THR A 95 2.43 8.66 -2.83
N ASN A 96 2.73 8.55 -4.14
CA ASN A 96 2.45 7.37 -4.94
C ASN A 96 3.61 7.04 -5.87
N CYS A 97 3.78 5.77 -6.13
CA CYS A 97 4.72 5.25 -7.11
C CYS A 97 4.11 4.01 -7.78
N ASP A 98 3.81 4.11 -9.08
CA ASP A 98 3.22 3.06 -9.88
C ASP A 98 4.23 2.61 -10.94
N GLN A 99 4.83 1.44 -10.75
CA GLN A 99 5.85 0.89 -11.64
C GLN A 99 5.29 -0.27 -12.45
N THR A 100 5.62 -0.30 -13.74
CA THR A 100 5.31 -1.40 -14.66
C THR A 100 6.60 -1.86 -15.32
N TYR A 101 6.82 -3.18 -15.32
CA TYR A 101 8.03 -3.78 -15.86
C TYR A 101 7.68 -4.62 -17.09
N HIS A 102 8.24 -4.24 -18.24
CA HIS A 102 8.04 -4.99 -19.49
C HIS A 102 8.90 -6.25 -19.50
N ARG A 103 10.11 -6.15 -18.96
CA ARG A 103 11.04 -7.27 -18.71
C ARG A 103 12.01 -6.94 -17.59
N TYR A 104 12.69 -7.94 -17.08
CA TYR A 104 13.80 -7.74 -16.14
C TYR A 104 15.07 -7.31 -16.89
N LEU A 105 15.93 -6.58 -16.18
CA LEU A 105 17.21 -6.11 -16.69
C LEU A 105 18.30 -7.15 -16.46
N LYS A 106 19.17 -7.31 -17.44
CA LYS A 106 20.35 -8.19 -17.37
C LYS A 106 21.60 -7.38 -17.00
N LEU A 107 22.57 -8.05 -16.41
CA LEU A 107 23.88 -7.46 -16.17
C LEU A 107 24.49 -6.91 -17.47
N GLY A 108 25.12 -5.74 -17.38
CA GLY A 108 25.76 -5.05 -18.48
C GLY A 108 24.85 -4.17 -19.33
N GLU A 109 23.54 -4.18 -19.13
CA GLU A 109 22.62 -3.32 -19.89
C GLU A 109 22.83 -1.85 -19.55
N GLN A 110 22.96 -1.01 -20.57
CA GLN A 110 23.02 0.44 -20.42
C GLN A 110 21.62 1.02 -20.53
N LEU A 111 21.23 1.79 -19.51
CA LEU A 111 19.90 2.38 -19.47
C LEU A 111 19.91 3.86 -19.81
N SER A 112 18.80 4.32 -20.34
CA SER A 112 18.44 5.74 -20.38
C SER A 112 17.01 5.93 -19.88
N VAL A 113 16.71 7.12 -19.37
CA VAL A 113 15.38 7.51 -18.90
C VAL A 113 14.93 8.80 -19.58
N ARG A 114 13.65 8.87 -19.96
CA ARG A 114 12.94 10.10 -20.32
C ARG A 114 11.79 10.31 -19.38
N ALA A 115 11.46 11.57 -19.12
CA ALA A 115 10.38 11.94 -18.24
C ALA A 115 9.43 12.94 -18.91
N ARG A 116 8.16 12.90 -18.53
CA ARG A 116 7.16 13.91 -18.93
C ARG A 116 6.23 14.24 -17.78
N LEU A 117 5.69 15.43 -17.76
CA LEU A 117 4.65 15.83 -16.83
C LEU A 117 3.32 15.19 -17.24
N LEU A 118 2.61 14.58 -16.29
CA LEU A 118 1.28 14.01 -16.50
C LEU A 118 0.18 14.92 -15.95
N ASP A 119 0.35 15.38 -14.70
CA ASP A 119 -0.71 16.09 -13.98
C ASP A 119 -0.13 17.03 -12.92
N VAL A 120 -0.79 18.18 -12.74
CA VAL A 120 -0.57 19.09 -11.62
C VAL A 120 -1.93 19.51 -11.08
N THR A 121 -2.23 19.09 -9.84
CA THR A 121 -3.53 19.31 -9.23
C THR A 121 -3.40 20.03 -7.89
N GLY A 122 -4.09 21.15 -7.71
CA GLY A 122 -4.12 21.93 -6.47
C GLY A 122 -4.68 23.34 -6.67
N PRO A 123 -4.59 24.25 -5.65
CA PRO A 123 -4.14 23.87 -4.31
C PRO A 123 -5.15 22.99 -3.58
N LYS A 124 -4.68 22.06 -2.76
CA LYS A 124 -5.52 21.19 -1.92
C LYS A 124 -5.06 21.26 -0.47
N ARG A 125 -6.02 21.29 0.45
CA ARG A 125 -5.73 21.17 1.88
C ARG A 125 -5.57 19.69 2.26
N THR A 126 -4.48 19.40 2.95
CA THR A 126 -4.11 18.07 3.45
C THR A 126 -3.74 18.16 4.92
N ALA A 127 -3.54 17.01 5.57
CA ALA A 127 -3.02 16.98 6.96
C ALA A 127 -1.61 17.60 7.08
N LEU A 128 -0.84 17.66 5.99
CA LEU A 128 0.50 18.24 5.95
C LEU A 128 0.50 19.74 5.66
N GLY A 129 -0.67 20.30 5.30
CA GLY A 129 -0.83 21.69 4.91
C GLY A 129 -1.47 21.83 3.53
N GLU A 130 -1.47 23.06 3.00
CA GLU A 130 -1.96 23.35 1.66
C GLU A 130 -0.87 23.09 0.64
N GLY A 131 -1.24 22.42 -0.48
CA GLY A 131 -0.24 22.07 -1.47
C GLY A 131 -0.77 21.62 -2.82
N TRP A 132 0.18 21.30 -3.71
CA TRP A 132 -0.03 20.87 -5.07
C TRP A 132 0.54 19.48 -5.29
N PHE A 133 -0.26 18.61 -5.90
CA PHE A 133 0.21 17.30 -6.36
C PHE A 133 0.80 17.44 -7.76
N VAL A 134 1.97 16.86 -7.94
CA VAL A 134 2.66 16.78 -9.24
C VAL A 134 2.88 15.33 -9.58
N THR A 135 2.41 14.88 -10.73
CA THR A 135 2.58 13.53 -11.25
C THR A 135 3.41 13.56 -12.52
N THR A 136 4.48 12.79 -12.56
CA THR A 136 5.34 12.63 -13.74
C THR A 136 5.42 11.17 -14.14
N ARG A 137 5.58 10.91 -15.46
CA ARG A 137 5.91 9.59 -16.00
C ARG A 137 7.37 9.55 -16.40
N SER A 138 8.09 8.54 -15.90
CA SER A 138 9.42 8.18 -16.36
C SER A 138 9.34 6.88 -17.15
N THR A 139 10.02 6.81 -18.29
CA THR A 139 10.14 5.59 -19.10
C THR A 139 11.61 5.27 -19.27
N TRP A 140 12.00 4.04 -18.93
CA TRP A 140 13.37 3.55 -19.09
C TRP A 140 13.50 2.74 -20.36
N PHE A 141 14.64 2.94 -21.01
CA PHE A 141 15.01 2.29 -22.28
C PHE A 141 16.35 1.57 -22.13
N SER A 142 16.46 0.41 -22.78
CA SER A 142 17.71 -0.33 -23.01
C SER A 142 17.78 -0.66 -24.48
N ALA A 143 18.90 -0.33 -25.15
CA ALA A 143 19.08 -0.51 -26.59
C ALA A 143 17.93 0.07 -27.45
N GLY A 144 17.31 1.16 -26.98
CA GLY A 144 16.21 1.83 -27.70
C GLY A 144 14.81 1.25 -27.40
N GLU A 145 14.71 0.13 -26.71
CA GLU A 145 13.44 -0.50 -26.34
C GLU A 145 12.98 -0.08 -24.95
N PRO A 146 11.68 0.19 -24.72
CA PRO A 146 11.17 0.48 -23.40
C PRO A 146 11.19 -0.78 -22.52
N VAL A 147 11.81 -0.69 -21.35
CA VAL A 147 11.95 -1.81 -20.39
C VAL A 147 11.08 -1.66 -19.17
N ALA A 148 10.76 -0.43 -18.77
CA ALA A 148 9.85 -0.15 -17.68
C ALA A 148 9.29 1.28 -17.77
N ALA A 149 8.18 1.52 -17.06
CA ALA A 149 7.59 2.84 -16.87
C ALA A 149 7.21 3.04 -15.39
N MET A 150 7.22 4.30 -14.94
CA MET A 150 6.83 4.69 -13.58
C MET A 150 6.05 5.98 -13.59
N ASP A 151 4.87 6.00 -12.99
CA ASP A 151 4.17 7.21 -12.61
C ASP A 151 4.51 7.53 -11.15
N PHE A 152 5.11 8.70 -10.95
CA PHE A 152 5.59 9.14 -9.65
C PHE A 152 4.86 10.41 -9.24
N ARG A 153 4.26 10.40 -8.06
CA ARG A 153 3.47 11.52 -7.54
C ARG A 153 4.06 12.05 -6.24
N ILE A 154 4.28 13.35 -6.20
CA ILE A 154 4.69 14.08 -5.01
C ILE A 154 3.59 15.09 -4.61
N LEU A 155 3.61 15.48 -3.33
CA LEU A 155 2.92 16.65 -2.81
C LEU A 155 3.98 17.70 -2.45
N LYS A 156 3.87 18.88 -3.07
CA LYS A 156 4.60 20.10 -2.66
C LYS A 156 3.65 20.97 -1.85
N PHE A 157 4.03 21.34 -0.63
CA PHE A 157 3.12 21.97 0.31
C PHE A 157 3.79 23.05 1.17
N ARG A 158 2.96 23.91 1.73
CA ARG A 158 3.31 24.83 2.81
C ARG A 158 2.91 24.18 4.12
N PRO A 159 3.85 23.92 5.05
CA PRO A 159 3.48 23.46 6.38
C PRO A 159 2.56 24.48 7.07
N PRO A 160 1.60 24.03 7.88
CA PRO A 160 0.78 24.92 8.68
C PRO A 160 1.65 25.71 9.66
N ALA A 161 1.26 26.94 9.99
CA ALA A 161 1.99 27.86 10.88
C ALA A 161 1.97 27.45 12.38
N GLY A 162 1.74 26.19 12.68
CA GLY A 162 1.73 25.60 14.02
C GLY A 162 1.39 24.11 13.96
N PRO A 163 1.53 23.38 15.09
CA PRO A 163 1.13 21.99 15.13
C PRO A 163 -0.36 21.89 14.78
N VAL A 164 -0.68 21.24 13.66
CA VAL A 164 -2.05 20.84 13.34
C VAL A 164 -2.40 19.77 14.36
N PRO A 165 -3.42 19.98 15.25
CA PRO A 165 -3.91 18.90 16.06
C PRO A 165 -4.29 17.76 15.12
N ALA A 166 -3.80 16.57 15.37
CA ALA A 166 -4.29 15.38 14.65
C ALA A 166 -5.80 15.39 14.81
N ALA A 167 -6.53 15.48 13.67
CA ALA A 167 -7.98 15.35 13.74
C ALA A 167 -8.26 14.00 14.40
N PRO A 168 -9.13 13.95 15.43
CA PRO A 168 -9.49 12.67 16.01
C PRO A 168 -9.93 11.75 14.88
N PRO A 169 -9.56 10.47 14.91
CA PRO A 169 -10.01 9.52 13.90
C PRO A 169 -11.53 9.61 13.80
N PRO A 170 -12.10 9.64 12.58
CA PRO A 170 -13.55 9.77 12.42
C PRO A 170 -14.21 8.64 13.21
N PRO A 171 -15.29 8.95 13.97
CA PRO A 171 -15.93 7.96 14.83
C PRO A 171 -16.41 6.79 13.97
N VAL A 172 -15.93 5.59 14.28
CA VAL A 172 -16.40 4.37 13.63
C VAL A 172 -17.81 4.07 14.12
N MET A 173 -18.74 3.71 13.22
CA MET A 173 -20.07 3.27 13.62
C MET A 173 -19.95 1.97 14.41
N ARG A 174 -20.40 2.01 15.67
CA ARG A 174 -20.33 0.85 16.58
C ARG A 174 -21.63 0.07 16.53
N PRO A 175 -21.59 -1.27 16.54
CA PRO A 175 -22.78 -2.08 16.71
C PRO A 175 -23.37 -1.89 18.09
N LEU A 176 -24.70 -2.05 18.23
CA LEU A 176 -25.34 -2.09 19.54
C LEU A 176 -25.05 -3.47 20.17
N ILE A 177 -24.33 -3.46 21.28
CA ILE A 177 -24.07 -4.66 22.08
C ILE A 177 -25.18 -4.79 23.12
N THR A 178 -25.96 -5.88 23.02
CA THR A 178 -27.05 -6.22 23.94
C THR A 178 -26.74 -7.55 24.64
N PRO A 179 -27.48 -7.90 25.72
CA PRO A 179 -27.31 -9.22 26.35
C PRO A 179 -27.46 -10.40 25.36
N ASP A 180 -28.27 -10.24 24.32
CA ASP A 180 -28.48 -11.28 23.31
C ASP A 180 -27.34 -11.38 22.30
N THR A 181 -26.50 -10.35 22.16
CA THR A 181 -25.41 -10.26 21.18
C THR A 181 -24.02 -10.25 21.81
N SER A 182 -23.91 -10.11 23.16
CA SER A 182 -22.62 -9.98 23.85
C SER A 182 -21.69 -11.15 23.56
N PHE A 183 -22.19 -12.39 23.60
CA PHE A 183 -21.42 -13.60 23.33
C PHE A 183 -20.77 -13.61 21.95
N PHE A 184 -21.43 -12.98 20.94
CA PHE A 184 -20.91 -12.86 19.58
C PHE A 184 -19.72 -11.90 19.53
N TRP A 185 -19.84 -10.72 20.18
CA TRP A 185 -18.78 -9.72 20.23
C TRP A 185 -17.59 -10.14 21.10
N GLU A 186 -17.85 -10.89 22.19
CA GLU A 186 -16.82 -11.56 22.98
C GLU A 186 -16.05 -12.57 22.15
N GLY A 187 -16.76 -13.30 21.25
CA GLY A 187 -16.14 -14.23 20.31
C GLY A 187 -15.22 -13.51 19.33
N THR A 188 -15.68 -12.44 18.70
CA THR A 188 -14.86 -11.69 17.72
C THR A 188 -13.59 -11.12 18.35
N ALA A 189 -13.63 -10.73 19.63
CA ALA A 189 -12.48 -10.22 20.36
C ALA A 189 -11.36 -11.26 20.52
N VAL A 190 -11.71 -12.57 20.52
CA VAL A 190 -10.75 -13.69 20.62
C VAL A 190 -10.58 -14.47 19.31
N GLY A 191 -11.05 -13.92 18.19
CA GLY A 191 -10.92 -14.53 16.87
C GLY A 191 -11.90 -15.69 16.59
N GLU A 192 -13.01 -15.78 17.33
CA GLU A 192 -14.05 -16.79 17.15
C GLU A 192 -15.30 -16.21 16.50
N LEU A 193 -15.84 -16.90 15.50
CA LEU A 193 -17.11 -16.59 14.90
C LEU A 193 -18.21 -17.44 15.58
N ARG A 194 -18.95 -16.87 16.55
CA ARG A 194 -19.91 -17.58 17.36
C ARG A 194 -21.34 -17.47 16.78
N ILE A 195 -21.97 -18.63 16.53
CA ILE A 195 -23.36 -18.72 16.06
C ILE A 195 -24.26 -19.11 17.22
N GLN A 196 -25.38 -18.39 17.40
CA GLN A 196 -26.36 -18.74 18.42
C GLN A 196 -26.98 -20.12 18.18
N ARG A 197 -27.02 -20.95 19.23
CA ARG A 197 -27.63 -22.27 19.24
C ARG A 197 -28.70 -22.36 20.32
N CYS A 198 -29.89 -22.79 19.94
CA CYS A 198 -30.93 -23.14 20.92
C CYS A 198 -30.53 -24.42 21.68
N LYS A 199 -30.46 -24.35 23.02
CA LYS A 199 -30.17 -25.52 23.84
C LYS A 199 -31.30 -26.53 23.89
N SER A 200 -32.54 -26.13 23.58
CA SER A 200 -33.71 -27.01 23.61
C SER A 200 -33.91 -27.82 22.33
N CYS A 201 -33.73 -27.21 21.15
CA CYS A 201 -33.95 -27.91 19.87
C CYS A 201 -32.72 -27.97 18.96
N GLY A 202 -31.62 -27.38 19.34
CA GLY A 202 -30.37 -27.39 18.55
C GLY A 202 -30.32 -26.43 17.36
N ALA A 203 -31.39 -25.71 17.06
CA ALA A 203 -31.45 -24.80 15.90
C ALA A 203 -30.38 -23.72 16.01
N LEU A 204 -29.68 -23.48 14.89
CA LEU A 204 -28.68 -22.43 14.74
C LEU A 204 -29.33 -21.16 14.17
N ARG A 205 -28.80 -20.00 14.56
CA ARG A 205 -29.32 -18.70 14.16
C ARG A 205 -28.26 -17.62 14.12
N HIS A 206 -28.35 -16.81 13.08
CA HIS A 206 -27.67 -15.51 12.99
C HIS A 206 -28.56 -14.53 12.17
N PRO A 207 -28.74 -13.24 12.57
CA PRO A 207 -28.25 -12.64 13.80
C PRO A 207 -28.89 -13.19 15.06
N PRO A 208 -28.22 -13.08 16.25
CA PRO A 208 -28.72 -13.54 17.52
C PRO A 208 -30.04 -12.82 17.94
N GLY A 209 -30.80 -13.45 18.79
CA GLY A 209 -32.02 -12.86 19.34
C GLY A 209 -32.51 -13.60 20.59
N PRO A 210 -33.50 -13.05 21.33
CA PRO A 210 -33.86 -13.50 22.67
C PRO A 210 -34.50 -14.89 22.71
N CYS A 211 -35.30 -15.27 21.73
CA CYS A 211 -35.99 -16.57 21.72
C CYS A 211 -35.72 -17.35 20.42
N CYS A 212 -35.80 -18.65 20.50
CA CYS A 212 -35.64 -19.54 19.34
C CYS A 212 -36.84 -19.42 18.41
N PRO A 213 -36.65 -19.10 17.11
CA PRO A 213 -37.77 -19.01 16.16
C PRO A 213 -38.40 -20.37 15.84
N ALA A 214 -37.69 -21.46 16.10
CA ALA A 214 -38.21 -22.82 15.78
C ALA A 214 -39.06 -23.42 16.91
N CYS A 215 -38.75 -23.14 18.21
CA CYS A 215 -39.44 -23.77 19.33
C CYS A 215 -39.84 -22.81 20.45
N GLY A 216 -39.61 -21.51 20.32
CA GLY A 216 -39.96 -20.46 21.33
C GLY A 216 -39.08 -20.46 22.59
N ALA A 217 -38.16 -21.37 22.74
CA ALA A 217 -37.34 -21.47 23.97
C ALA A 217 -36.40 -20.26 24.11
N MET A 218 -36.22 -19.82 25.35
CA MET A 218 -35.33 -18.69 25.73
C MET A 218 -33.92 -19.16 26.14
N ASN A 219 -33.70 -20.49 26.23
CA ASN A 219 -32.44 -21.06 26.68
C ASN A 219 -31.44 -21.15 25.51
N GLN A 220 -30.56 -20.16 25.43
CA GLN A 220 -29.61 -20.02 24.32
C GLN A 220 -28.18 -20.39 24.72
N GLY A 221 -27.40 -20.82 23.77
CA GLY A 221 -25.96 -21.03 23.81
C GLY A 221 -25.37 -20.65 22.46
N TYR A 222 -24.16 -21.08 22.18
CA TYR A 222 -23.53 -20.87 20.90
C TYR A 222 -22.68 -22.07 20.45
N VAL A 223 -22.31 -22.06 19.20
CA VAL A 223 -21.25 -22.89 18.62
C VAL A 223 -20.24 -21.97 17.96
N VAL A 224 -18.96 -22.40 17.91
CA VAL A 224 -17.93 -21.72 17.14
C VAL A 224 -17.99 -22.25 15.72
N ALA A 225 -18.18 -21.36 14.74
CA ALA A 225 -18.22 -21.69 13.33
C ALA A 225 -16.84 -22.08 12.80
N ALA A 226 -16.80 -22.84 11.71
CA ALA A 226 -15.57 -23.18 11.01
C ALA A 226 -14.84 -21.93 10.45
N GLY A 227 -15.53 -20.80 10.35
CA GLY A 227 -14.97 -19.57 9.84
C GLY A 227 -14.78 -19.51 8.33
N THR A 228 -15.27 -20.53 7.59
CA THR A 228 -15.25 -20.58 6.12
C THR A 228 -16.66 -20.45 5.56
N GLY A 229 -16.79 -20.03 4.30
CA GLY A 229 -18.08 -19.93 3.63
C GLY A 229 -17.94 -19.51 2.18
N GLU A 230 -19.09 -19.24 1.55
CA GLU A 230 -19.18 -18.76 0.17
C GLU A 230 -20.01 -17.48 0.12
N VAL A 231 -19.63 -16.56 -0.75
CA VAL A 231 -20.39 -15.34 -1.00
C VAL A 231 -21.76 -15.72 -1.58
N TYR A 232 -22.81 -15.55 -0.78
CA TYR A 232 -24.20 -15.78 -1.20
C TYR A 232 -24.76 -14.58 -1.96
N SER A 233 -24.44 -13.37 -1.50
CA SER A 233 -24.79 -12.10 -2.12
C SER A 233 -23.81 -11.02 -1.66
N TYR A 234 -23.74 -9.91 -2.40
CA TYR A 234 -22.90 -8.79 -1.99
C TYR A 234 -23.46 -7.46 -2.50
N VAL A 235 -23.01 -6.37 -1.89
CA VAL A 235 -23.24 -5.01 -2.36
C VAL A 235 -21.91 -4.28 -2.44
N VAL A 236 -21.82 -3.34 -3.39
CA VAL A 236 -20.72 -2.38 -3.48
C VAL A 236 -21.23 -1.03 -3.05
N HIS A 237 -20.73 -0.54 -1.92
CA HIS A 237 -21.15 0.74 -1.38
C HIS A 237 -20.25 1.86 -1.94
N HIS A 238 -20.81 2.73 -2.75
CA HIS A 238 -20.13 3.86 -3.37
C HIS A 238 -20.44 5.19 -2.69
N HIS A 239 -21.65 5.35 -2.11
CA HIS A 239 -22.13 6.60 -1.52
C HIS A 239 -23.37 6.32 -0.63
N PRO A 240 -23.61 7.11 0.46
CA PRO A 240 -22.82 8.22 1.00
C PRO A 240 -21.52 7.77 1.69
N PRO A 241 -20.60 8.71 2.01
CA PRO A 241 -19.41 8.40 2.79
C PRO A 241 -19.77 7.76 4.14
N VAL A 242 -19.06 6.71 4.53
CA VAL A 242 -19.19 6.04 5.83
C VAL A 242 -18.00 6.45 6.70
N PRO A 243 -18.23 7.00 7.90
CA PRO A 243 -17.15 7.39 8.80
C PRO A 243 -16.16 6.26 9.06
N GLY A 244 -14.87 6.53 8.92
CA GLY A 244 -13.80 5.54 9.11
C GLY A 244 -13.64 4.50 7.99
N LYS A 245 -14.41 4.59 6.90
CA LYS A 245 -14.35 3.63 5.79
C LYS A 245 -13.87 4.27 4.48
N ARG A 246 -13.12 3.50 3.70
CA ARG A 246 -12.75 3.86 2.32
C ARG A 246 -13.81 3.37 1.34
N LEU A 247 -14.16 4.20 0.36
CA LEU A 247 -15.11 3.85 -0.69
C LEU A 247 -14.40 3.71 -2.05
N PRO A 248 -14.87 2.86 -2.96
CA PRO A 248 -15.96 1.90 -2.76
C PRO A 248 -15.57 0.77 -1.80
N MET A 249 -16.52 0.26 -1.00
CA MET A 249 -16.30 -0.90 -0.14
C MET A 249 -17.26 -2.03 -0.52
N VAL A 250 -16.78 -3.27 -0.41
CA VAL A 250 -17.58 -4.47 -0.65
C VAL A 250 -18.09 -4.99 0.70
N VAL A 251 -19.40 -5.25 0.77
CA VAL A 251 -20.05 -5.92 1.90
C VAL A 251 -20.70 -7.20 1.38
N ALA A 252 -20.28 -8.34 1.91
CA ALA A 252 -20.78 -9.65 1.50
C ALA A 252 -21.74 -10.24 2.53
N LEU A 253 -22.76 -10.93 2.06
CA LEU A 253 -23.56 -11.89 2.81
C LEU A 253 -23.00 -13.28 2.49
N VAL A 254 -22.43 -13.93 3.48
CA VAL A 254 -21.73 -15.21 3.32
C VAL A 254 -22.59 -16.35 3.87
N GLN A 255 -22.75 -17.40 3.08
CA GLN A 255 -23.37 -18.65 3.48
C GLN A 255 -22.31 -19.52 4.19
N LEU A 256 -22.54 -19.84 5.45
CA LEU A 256 -21.67 -20.72 6.24
C LEU A 256 -22.08 -22.20 6.09
N PRO A 257 -21.14 -23.14 6.27
CA PRO A 257 -21.44 -24.59 6.29
C PRO A 257 -22.46 -24.97 7.36
N GLU A 258 -22.53 -24.22 8.45
CA GLU A 258 -23.46 -24.40 9.56
C GLU A 258 -24.92 -24.03 9.19
N GLY A 259 -25.18 -23.59 7.95
CA GLY A 259 -26.52 -23.30 7.45
C GLY A 259 -27.05 -21.90 7.75
N VAL A 260 -26.25 -21.04 8.39
CA VAL A 260 -26.61 -19.63 8.64
C VAL A 260 -25.87 -18.71 7.68
N ARG A 261 -26.38 -17.49 7.53
CA ARG A 261 -25.73 -16.43 6.75
C ARG A 261 -25.27 -15.30 7.63
N MET A 262 -24.13 -14.71 7.26
CA MET A 262 -23.53 -13.64 8.04
C MET A 262 -23.02 -12.53 7.14
N VAL A 263 -23.37 -11.29 7.49
CA VAL A 263 -22.90 -10.09 6.78
C VAL A 263 -21.53 -9.69 7.32
N GLY A 264 -20.62 -9.27 6.45
CA GLY A 264 -19.35 -8.66 6.80
C GLY A 264 -18.74 -7.88 5.63
N GLU A 265 -17.90 -6.93 5.96
CA GLU A 265 -17.09 -6.22 4.98
C GLU A 265 -16.04 -7.17 4.40
N MET A 266 -15.59 -6.90 3.17
CA MET A 266 -14.44 -7.56 2.54
C MET A 266 -13.29 -6.54 2.40
N PRO A 267 -12.49 -6.28 3.44
CA PRO A 267 -11.44 -5.28 3.41
C PRO A 267 -10.41 -5.58 2.33
N GLY A 268 -10.07 -4.57 1.51
CA GLY A 268 -9.06 -4.68 0.47
C GLY A 268 -9.50 -5.41 -0.81
N VAL A 269 -10.69 -6.01 -0.82
CA VAL A 269 -11.26 -6.64 -2.02
C VAL A 269 -11.91 -5.57 -2.90
N ARG A 270 -11.50 -5.51 -4.19
CA ARG A 270 -12.09 -4.57 -5.14
C ARG A 270 -13.45 -5.09 -5.66
N PRO A 271 -14.35 -4.17 -6.11
CA PRO A 271 -15.66 -4.55 -6.63
C PRO A 271 -15.64 -5.56 -7.78
N ASP A 272 -14.62 -5.50 -8.64
CA ASP A 272 -14.44 -6.40 -9.80
C ASP A 272 -13.94 -7.81 -9.41
N GLN A 273 -13.55 -8.02 -8.17
CA GLN A 273 -13.00 -9.28 -7.65
C GLN A 273 -14.05 -10.13 -6.93
N VAL A 274 -15.19 -9.56 -6.56
CA VAL A 274 -16.24 -10.27 -5.83
C VAL A 274 -17.29 -10.84 -6.79
N ARG A 275 -17.68 -12.09 -6.54
CA ARG A 275 -18.79 -12.78 -7.24
C ARG A 275 -19.51 -13.73 -6.31
N ILE A 276 -20.74 -14.07 -6.64
CA ILE A 276 -21.50 -15.11 -5.94
C ILE A 276 -20.76 -16.46 -6.09
N GLY A 277 -20.75 -17.27 -5.01
CA GLY A 277 -20.04 -18.56 -4.95
C GLY A 277 -18.54 -18.43 -4.67
N LEU A 278 -18.00 -17.22 -4.44
CA LEU A 278 -16.60 -17.02 -4.11
C LEU A 278 -16.30 -17.59 -2.72
N PRO A 279 -15.32 -18.52 -2.58
CA PRO A 279 -14.92 -19.03 -1.28
C PRO A 279 -14.27 -17.94 -0.45
N VAL A 280 -14.68 -17.83 0.83
CA VAL A 280 -14.19 -16.82 1.75
C VAL A 280 -13.91 -17.41 3.13
N GLN A 281 -13.06 -16.74 3.89
CA GLN A 281 -12.73 -17.07 5.26
C GLN A 281 -12.96 -15.86 6.15
N ALA A 282 -13.42 -16.11 7.38
CA ALA A 282 -13.57 -15.06 8.37
C ALA A 282 -12.22 -14.48 8.78
N THR A 283 -12.18 -13.16 8.89
CA THR A 283 -11.07 -12.40 9.48
C THR A 283 -11.62 -11.43 10.50
N PHE A 284 -10.78 -10.89 11.36
CA PHE A 284 -11.19 -10.06 12.48
C PHE A 284 -10.43 -8.74 12.44
N VAL A 285 -11.17 -7.64 12.27
CA VAL A 285 -10.61 -6.29 12.18
C VAL A 285 -10.76 -5.60 13.51
N ARG A 286 -9.65 -5.41 14.22
CA ARG A 286 -9.63 -4.61 15.44
C ARG A 286 -9.85 -3.14 15.11
N VAL A 287 -10.91 -2.57 15.68
CA VAL A 287 -11.28 -1.16 15.50
C VAL A 287 -10.63 -0.31 16.59
N ASP A 288 -10.72 -0.77 17.84
CA ASP A 288 -10.13 -0.17 19.03
C ASP A 288 -9.93 -1.25 20.11
N ASP A 289 -9.63 -0.83 21.35
CA ASP A 289 -9.37 -1.77 22.46
C ASP A 289 -10.60 -2.59 22.85
N ASP A 290 -11.82 -2.10 22.58
CA ASP A 290 -13.08 -2.72 23.02
C ASP A 290 -13.87 -3.36 21.87
N LEU A 291 -13.47 -3.15 20.62
CA LEU A 291 -14.26 -3.60 19.46
C LEU A 291 -13.40 -4.26 18.38
N THR A 292 -13.75 -5.51 18.09
CA THR A 292 -13.26 -6.25 16.92
C THR A 292 -14.45 -6.66 16.06
N LEU A 293 -14.44 -6.27 14.79
CA LEU A 293 -15.49 -6.58 13.82
C LEU A 293 -15.13 -7.83 13.01
N PRO A 294 -16.08 -8.76 12.78
CA PRO A 294 -15.89 -9.83 11.81
C PRO A 294 -15.93 -9.26 10.39
N ALA A 295 -15.08 -9.79 9.55
CA ALA A 295 -14.96 -9.44 8.14
C ALA A 295 -14.67 -10.69 7.32
N TRP A 296 -14.71 -10.59 6.00
CA TRP A 296 -14.46 -11.71 5.10
C TRP A 296 -13.24 -11.43 4.23
N GLN A 297 -12.41 -12.42 4.06
CA GLN A 297 -11.29 -12.42 3.11
C GLN A 297 -11.41 -13.59 2.14
N LEU A 298 -10.71 -13.55 1.02
CA LEU A 298 -10.67 -14.68 0.09
C LEU A 298 -10.00 -15.88 0.77
N SER A 299 -10.57 -17.09 0.61
CA SER A 299 -10.06 -18.31 1.28
C SER A 299 -8.70 -18.76 0.78
N GLU A 300 -8.34 -18.44 -0.47
CA GLU A 300 -7.05 -18.78 -1.05
C GLU A 300 -6.17 -17.53 -1.15
N GLY A 301 -4.89 -17.65 -0.72
CA GLY A 301 -3.86 -16.68 -1.04
C GLY A 301 -3.52 -15.65 0.03
N THR A 302 -3.75 -15.90 1.30
CA THR A 302 -3.13 -15.09 2.38
C THR A 302 -1.63 -15.36 2.42
N LEU A 303 -0.83 -14.30 2.32
CA LEU A 303 0.62 -14.41 2.43
C LEU A 303 1.02 -14.38 3.91
N PRO A 304 2.05 -15.15 4.32
CA PRO A 304 2.60 -15.05 5.66
C PRO A 304 3.04 -13.62 5.99
N GLU A 305 2.82 -13.18 7.22
CA GLU A 305 3.31 -11.88 7.64
C GLU A 305 4.84 -11.82 7.64
N LEU A 306 5.38 -10.67 7.23
CA LEU A 306 6.80 -10.36 7.28
C LEU A 306 7.02 -9.19 8.24
N VAL A 307 7.76 -9.46 9.30
CA VAL A 307 8.11 -8.48 10.33
C VAL A 307 9.53 -7.99 10.11
N ILE A 308 9.71 -6.68 10.06
CA ILE A 308 10.99 -6.02 9.78
C ILE A 308 11.29 -5.03 10.91
N ASP A 309 12.41 -5.20 11.59
CA ASP A 309 12.91 -4.22 12.55
C ASP A 309 13.56 -3.06 11.79
N VAL A 310 12.93 -1.90 11.83
CA VAL A 310 13.38 -0.69 11.15
C VAL A 310 14.45 0.00 12.01
N THR A 311 15.64 -0.59 12.07
CA THR A 311 16.76 -0.01 12.81
C THR A 311 17.32 1.22 12.10
N PRO A 312 18.04 2.13 12.78
CA PRO A 312 18.75 3.22 12.11
C PRO A 312 19.69 2.73 11.01
N THR A 313 20.40 1.61 11.25
CA THR A 313 21.28 0.97 10.26
C THR A 313 20.50 0.56 9.02
N PHE A 314 19.30 -0.04 9.19
CA PHE A 314 18.45 -0.43 8.06
C PHE A 314 18.01 0.78 7.23
N VAL A 315 17.55 1.86 7.88
CA VAL A 315 17.10 3.08 7.19
C VAL A 315 18.24 3.70 6.39
N ILE A 316 19.43 3.85 7.00
CA ILE A 316 20.60 4.43 6.34
C ILE A 316 21.10 3.53 5.21
N ALA A 317 21.29 2.23 5.47
CA ALA A 317 21.78 1.29 4.46
C ALA A 317 20.86 1.23 3.24
N SER A 318 19.54 1.18 3.46
CA SER A 318 18.57 1.16 2.37
C SER A 318 18.49 2.49 1.61
N ALA A 319 18.67 3.63 2.27
CA ALA A 319 18.78 4.94 1.62
C ALA A 319 20.00 4.99 0.70
N LEU A 320 21.15 4.52 1.16
CA LEU A 320 22.38 4.44 0.35
C LEU A 320 22.24 3.47 -0.82
N ALA A 321 21.67 2.29 -0.58
CA ALA A 321 21.43 1.27 -1.61
C ALA A 321 20.46 1.73 -2.70
N THR A 322 19.47 2.53 -2.33
CA THR A 322 18.52 3.13 -3.27
C THR A 322 19.02 4.44 -3.89
N ARG A 323 20.19 4.93 -3.46
CA ARG A 323 20.80 6.20 -3.87
C ARG A 323 19.90 7.41 -3.62
N ASP A 324 19.05 7.31 -2.60
CA ASP A 324 18.21 8.41 -2.13
C ASP A 324 18.92 9.15 -1.01
N PHE A 325 19.68 10.16 -1.39
CA PHE A 325 20.51 10.94 -0.49
C PHE A 325 19.78 12.14 0.13
N GLN A 326 18.45 12.09 0.24
CA GLN A 326 17.75 13.11 1.01
C GLN A 326 18.07 12.99 2.50
N ASP A 327 18.38 14.11 3.13
CA ASP A 327 18.83 14.18 4.53
C ASP A 327 17.91 13.44 5.50
N VAL A 328 16.62 13.47 5.27
CA VAL A 328 15.60 12.83 6.15
C VAL A 328 15.71 11.32 6.24
N HIS A 329 16.51 10.69 5.39
CA HIS A 329 16.70 9.24 5.38
C HIS A 329 18.03 8.78 5.99
N HIS A 330 18.95 9.72 6.32
CA HIS A 330 20.26 9.35 6.83
C HIS A 330 20.87 10.34 7.85
N ASP A 331 20.33 11.55 7.97
CA ASP A 331 20.79 12.58 8.92
C ASP A 331 19.67 12.89 9.90
N ARG A 332 19.81 12.38 11.13
CA ARG A 332 18.80 12.52 12.19
C ARG A 332 18.54 13.97 12.55
N ASP A 333 19.59 14.77 12.70
CA ASP A 333 19.45 16.17 13.12
C ASP A 333 18.71 16.99 12.06
N ARG A 334 19.01 16.75 10.80
CA ARG A 334 18.30 17.38 9.68
C ARG A 334 16.88 16.87 9.51
N ALA A 335 16.64 15.59 9.75
CA ALA A 335 15.28 15.03 9.73
C ALA A 335 14.40 15.72 10.79
N VAL A 336 14.93 15.86 12.02
CA VAL A 336 14.24 16.54 13.13
C VAL A 336 14.06 18.03 12.84
N ALA A 337 15.07 18.71 12.30
CA ALA A 337 14.98 20.11 11.90
C ALA A 337 13.90 20.37 10.82
N ARG A 338 13.57 19.33 10.00
CA ARG A 338 12.49 19.34 9.02
C ARG A 338 11.15 18.87 9.56
N GLY A 339 11.03 18.62 10.87
CA GLY A 339 9.80 18.25 11.57
C GLY A 339 9.49 16.75 11.59
N ALA A 340 10.39 15.88 11.15
CA ALA A 340 10.25 14.44 11.34
C ALA A 340 10.63 14.04 12.78
N LYS A 341 10.05 12.93 13.27
CA LYS A 341 10.42 12.38 14.60
C LYS A 341 11.85 11.82 14.63
N ASP A 342 12.27 11.22 13.54
CA ASP A 342 13.57 10.58 13.32
C ASP A 342 13.79 10.40 11.80
N ILE A 343 14.92 9.84 11.40
CA ILE A 343 15.09 9.34 10.03
C ILE A 343 14.06 8.24 9.75
N PHE A 344 13.60 8.13 8.51
CA PHE A 344 12.53 7.20 8.12
C PHE A 344 12.77 6.56 6.76
N VAL A 345 12.08 5.46 6.50
CA VAL A 345 12.18 4.65 5.27
C VAL A 345 11.72 5.46 4.05
N ASN A 346 12.52 5.46 2.99
CA ASN A 346 12.17 6.12 1.72
C ASN A 346 11.24 5.26 0.84
N ILE A 347 10.64 5.90 -0.18
CA ILE A 347 9.68 5.25 -1.07
C ILE A 347 10.31 4.13 -1.93
N LEU A 348 11.59 4.26 -2.32
CA LEU A 348 12.27 3.25 -3.11
C LEU A 348 12.50 1.97 -2.28
N THR A 349 12.90 2.14 -1.02
CA THR A 349 13.03 1.05 -0.04
C THR A 349 11.69 0.37 0.16
N THR A 350 10.63 1.12 0.40
CA THR A 350 9.26 0.59 0.59
C THR A 350 8.80 -0.19 -0.65
N THR A 351 9.03 0.32 -1.86
CA THR A 351 8.72 -0.38 -3.11
C THR A 351 9.50 -1.69 -3.22
N GLY A 352 10.79 -1.67 -2.87
CA GLY A 352 11.63 -2.86 -2.84
C GLY A 352 11.18 -3.91 -1.84
N LEU A 353 10.78 -3.50 -0.63
CA LEU A 353 10.26 -4.40 0.40
C LEU A 353 8.95 -5.07 -0.04
N VAL A 354 8.02 -4.31 -0.61
CA VAL A 354 6.75 -4.84 -1.14
C VAL A 354 7.02 -5.84 -2.27
N GLN A 355 7.90 -5.50 -3.22
CA GLN A 355 8.26 -6.41 -4.30
C GLN A 355 8.88 -7.70 -3.76
N ARG A 356 9.86 -7.60 -2.85
CA ARG A 356 10.53 -8.77 -2.26
C ARG A 356 9.59 -9.64 -1.45
N TYR A 357 8.69 -9.04 -0.68
CA TYR A 357 7.68 -9.75 0.10
C TYR A 357 6.82 -10.66 -0.79
N VAL A 358 6.30 -10.12 -1.89
CA VAL A 358 5.47 -10.89 -2.82
C VAL A 358 6.30 -11.89 -3.63
N SER A 359 7.52 -11.53 -4.07
CA SER A 359 8.40 -12.46 -4.79
C SER A 359 8.84 -13.63 -3.91
N GLY A 360 9.13 -13.38 -2.63
CA GLY A 360 9.48 -14.43 -1.66
C GLY A 360 8.35 -15.44 -1.45
N TRP A 361 7.11 -14.97 -1.39
CA TRP A 361 5.95 -15.84 -1.32
C TRP A 361 5.72 -16.63 -2.60
N ALA A 362 5.83 -15.98 -3.76
CA ALA A 362 5.57 -16.61 -5.06
C ALA A 362 6.63 -17.63 -5.47
N GLY A 363 7.84 -17.55 -4.86
CA GLY A 363 8.92 -18.46 -5.08
C GLY A 363 9.78 -18.18 -6.32
N PRO A 364 10.82 -19.02 -6.53
CA PRO A 364 11.73 -18.89 -7.67
C PRO A 364 10.98 -19.03 -9.01
N GLY A 365 11.35 -18.20 -9.97
CA GLY A 365 10.76 -18.20 -11.32
C GLY A 365 9.51 -17.34 -11.47
N ALA A 366 8.95 -16.81 -10.38
CA ALA A 366 7.87 -15.85 -10.46
C ALA A 366 8.34 -14.51 -11.02
N VAL A 367 7.50 -13.85 -11.84
CA VAL A 367 7.85 -12.62 -12.55
C VAL A 367 6.94 -11.48 -12.12
N VAL A 368 7.48 -10.50 -11.41
CA VAL A 368 6.75 -9.27 -11.05
C VAL A 368 6.56 -8.40 -12.29
N ARG A 369 5.32 -8.10 -12.61
CA ARG A 369 4.92 -7.28 -13.76
C ARG A 369 4.62 -5.84 -13.42
N ALA A 370 4.11 -5.59 -12.20
CA ALA A 370 3.88 -4.23 -11.72
C ALA A 370 3.86 -4.17 -10.20
N VAL A 371 4.29 -3.03 -9.67
CA VAL A 371 4.16 -2.65 -8.26
C VAL A 371 3.56 -1.26 -8.20
N SER A 372 2.41 -1.13 -7.53
CA SER A 372 1.74 0.14 -7.28
C SER A 372 1.68 0.36 -5.79
N ILE A 373 2.26 1.45 -5.29
CA ILE A 373 2.26 1.76 -3.86
C ILE A 373 1.68 3.15 -3.59
N ARG A 374 1.04 3.26 -2.45
CA ARG A 374 0.61 4.52 -1.85
C ARG A 374 1.15 4.60 -0.43
N LEU A 375 1.94 5.63 -0.14
CA LEU A 375 2.45 5.89 1.19
C LEU A 375 1.37 6.53 2.08
N GLY A 376 1.36 6.11 3.32
CA GLY A 376 0.57 6.67 4.41
C GLY A 376 1.45 7.39 5.42
N VAL A 377 1.57 6.84 6.64
CA VAL A 377 2.43 7.43 7.69
C VAL A 377 3.90 7.08 7.47
N PRO A 378 4.85 7.96 7.87
CA PRO A 378 6.26 7.61 7.85
C PRO A 378 6.56 6.46 8.81
N CYS A 379 7.44 5.54 8.42
CA CYS A 379 7.98 4.50 9.29
C CYS A 379 9.39 4.90 9.71
N HIS A 380 9.56 5.27 10.99
CA HIS A 380 10.79 5.82 11.51
C HIS A 380 11.75 4.74 12.02
N ALA A 381 13.01 5.13 12.16
CA ALA A 381 13.99 4.30 12.85
C ALA A 381 13.53 3.98 14.29
N GLY A 382 13.71 2.72 14.69
CA GLY A 382 13.25 2.20 15.99
C GLY A 382 11.83 1.62 15.98
N GLU A 383 11.11 1.68 14.85
CA GLU A 383 9.80 1.06 14.70
C GLU A 383 9.90 -0.35 14.08
N THR A 384 8.82 -1.10 14.17
CA THR A 384 8.66 -2.37 13.48
C THR A 384 7.68 -2.19 12.32
N LEU A 385 8.07 -2.63 11.13
CA LEU A 385 7.20 -2.65 9.95
C LEU A 385 6.72 -4.09 9.70
N THR A 386 5.41 -4.31 9.78
CA THR A 386 4.79 -5.59 9.44
C THR A 386 4.12 -5.51 8.07
N LEU A 387 4.56 -6.34 7.13
CA LEU A 387 3.89 -6.51 5.83
C LEU A 387 2.95 -7.70 5.92
N SER A 388 1.72 -7.50 5.50
CA SER A 388 0.71 -8.54 5.29
C SER A 388 0.18 -8.47 3.86
N GLY A 389 -0.19 -9.60 3.29
CA GLY A 389 -0.62 -9.65 1.90
C GLY A 389 -1.72 -10.67 1.65
N GLN A 390 -2.47 -10.41 0.58
CA GLN A 390 -3.55 -11.28 0.15
C GLN A 390 -3.65 -11.29 -1.39
N VAL A 391 -3.79 -12.47 -1.97
CA VAL A 391 -4.16 -12.61 -3.38
C VAL A 391 -5.60 -12.14 -3.56
N THR A 392 -5.79 -11.11 -4.36
CA THR A 392 -7.11 -10.49 -4.60
C THR A 392 -7.69 -10.84 -5.97
N ALA A 393 -6.86 -11.35 -6.88
CA ALA A 393 -7.30 -11.92 -8.15
C ALA A 393 -6.31 -12.98 -8.64
N ALA A 394 -6.85 -14.00 -9.32
CA ALA A 394 -6.09 -15.05 -9.97
C ALA A 394 -6.69 -15.32 -11.36
N ASP A 395 -5.86 -15.33 -12.39
CA ASP A 395 -6.23 -15.65 -13.76
C ASP A 395 -5.07 -16.42 -14.43
N GLY A 396 -5.25 -17.71 -14.66
CA GLY A 396 -4.20 -18.60 -15.12
C GLY A 396 -2.98 -18.57 -14.16
N ASP A 397 -1.81 -18.23 -14.70
CA ASP A 397 -0.58 -18.03 -13.95
C ASP A 397 -0.44 -16.62 -13.33
N GLN A 398 -1.34 -15.69 -13.63
CA GLN A 398 -1.31 -14.34 -13.09
C GLN A 398 -1.98 -14.22 -11.73
N ARG A 399 -1.37 -13.44 -10.83
CA ARG A 399 -1.93 -13.08 -9.53
C ARG A 399 -1.85 -11.56 -9.32
N VAL A 400 -2.87 -11.05 -8.64
CA VAL A 400 -2.87 -9.70 -8.09
C VAL A 400 -2.84 -9.84 -6.58
N VAL A 401 -1.81 -9.27 -5.96
CA VAL A 401 -1.61 -9.32 -4.51
C VAL A 401 -1.80 -7.92 -3.95
N SER A 402 -2.72 -7.77 -3.01
CA SER A 402 -2.82 -6.57 -2.17
C SER A 402 -1.87 -6.72 -0.98
N VAL A 403 -1.10 -5.68 -0.68
CA VAL A 403 -0.16 -5.66 0.45
C VAL A 403 -0.45 -4.43 1.31
N THR A 404 -0.42 -4.62 2.62
CA THR A 404 -0.45 -3.55 3.61
C THR A 404 0.78 -3.64 4.49
N GLY A 405 1.47 -2.52 4.67
CA GLY A 405 2.58 -2.41 5.62
C GLY A 405 2.19 -1.50 6.77
N ARG A 406 2.29 -1.99 8.02
CA ARG A 406 1.93 -1.26 9.24
C ARG A 406 3.15 -1.02 10.12
N CYS A 407 3.23 0.16 10.69
CA CYS A 407 4.17 0.51 11.75
C CYS A 407 3.42 1.08 12.96
N GLY A 408 4.15 1.50 13.99
CA GLY A 408 3.56 2.02 15.24
C GLY A 408 2.62 3.22 15.05
N LEU A 409 2.77 4.00 13.97
CA LEU A 409 1.93 5.15 13.65
C LEU A 409 0.70 4.80 12.78
N GLY A 410 0.59 3.58 12.27
CA GLY A 410 -0.50 3.15 11.39
C GLY A 410 -0.04 2.56 10.07
N ASP A 411 -0.87 2.66 9.03
CA ASP A 411 -0.55 2.14 7.70
C ASP A 411 0.53 3.01 7.04
N HIS A 412 1.75 2.44 6.96
CA HIS A 412 2.89 3.05 6.26
C HIS A 412 2.71 2.98 4.74
N VAL A 413 2.25 1.83 4.24
CA VAL A 413 2.05 1.59 2.82
C VAL A 413 0.84 0.72 2.55
N THR A 414 0.11 1.05 1.50
CA THR A 414 -0.82 0.15 0.81
C THR A 414 -0.32 -0.06 -0.61
N ALA A 415 -0.33 -1.32 -1.08
CA ALA A 415 0.23 -1.65 -2.37
C ALA A 415 -0.60 -2.70 -3.12
N THR A 416 -0.41 -2.74 -4.43
CA THR A 416 -0.90 -3.81 -5.31
C THR A 416 0.26 -4.29 -6.17
N VAL A 417 0.49 -5.60 -6.18
CA VAL A 417 1.53 -6.24 -6.99
C VAL A 417 0.87 -7.16 -8.00
N ARG A 418 1.21 -7.02 -9.27
CA ARG A 418 0.89 -7.99 -10.31
C ARG A 418 2.08 -8.90 -10.55
N ILE A 419 1.88 -10.20 -10.40
CA ILE A 419 2.92 -11.20 -10.49
C ILE A 419 2.43 -12.39 -11.31
N GLU A 420 3.31 -12.93 -12.13
CA GLU A 420 3.12 -14.16 -12.89
C GLU A 420 3.81 -15.29 -12.14
N MET A 421 3.07 -16.33 -11.84
CA MET A 421 3.55 -17.49 -11.09
C MET A 421 4.41 -18.38 -11.99
N PRO A 422 5.38 -19.12 -11.44
CA PRO A 422 6.13 -20.11 -12.22
C PRO A 422 5.19 -21.19 -12.74
N ARG A 423 5.45 -21.63 -13.97
CA ARG A 423 4.72 -22.76 -14.59
C ARG A 423 5.21 -24.09 -14.06
#